data_7e0c6613a3b2bbeae5a282b528d49c2a
#
_entry.id   7e0c6613a3b2bbeae5a282b528d49c2a
#
_cell.length_a   1.000
_cell.length_b   1.000
_cell.length_c   1.000
_cell.angle_alpha   90.00
_cell.angle_beta   90.00
_cell.angle_gamma   90.00
#
_symmetry.space_group_name_H-M   'P 1'
#
loop_
_entity.id
_entity.type
_entity.pdbx_description
1 polymer ?
#
loop_
_entity_poly.entity_id
_entity_poly.type
_entity_poly.pdbx_seq_one_letter_code
_entity_poly.pdbx_strand_id
1 'polypeptide(L)'
;AEFELLWQHEYTKSQGKITKISLLSSPDLIQMLQQSISSLKMQGVKTKLLSGKYASYSLSYQHPTKREKLGIVWTEDSNMNSFYHIMNACQTVLQKNLCQTMYLIRGGDLGKPNMAGNQLYRQIFTDTNHVHIKPSLQSIHYLATYQSLVNSAKSQELVIGGKTINLQRLETLINESEILNQCTLLQDLKIVPPGPDPKPLPVKDFLFNLVKTQHLLGKPTLIDNAISNFPTVNEAQINVLIQQLCQENKIQILNPKAKPEAQLICLVPHK
;
A
#
# COMPACT_ATOMS: atom_id res chain seq x y z
N ALA A 1 -0.80 17.82 17.96
CA ALA A 1 -1.75 18.64 17.19
C ALA A 1 -1.15 19.20 15.90
N GLU A 2 -0.08 20.02 15.93
CA GLU A 2 0.50 20.63 14.71
C GLU A 2 1.09 19.61 13.74
N PHE A 3 1.78 18.60 14.23
CA PHE A 3 2.33 17.53 13.40
C PHE A 3 1.22 16.71 12.71
N GLU A 4 0.14 16.43 13.40
CA GLU A 4 -1.02 15.71 12.84
C GLU A 4 -1.70 16.51 11.72
N LEU A 5 -1.82 17.82 11.87
CA LEU A 5 -2.35 18.70 10.82
C LEU A 5 -1.43 18.72 9.59
N LEU A 6 -0.12 18.80 9.80
CA LEU A 6 0.86 18.74 8.72
C LEU A 6 0.79 17.38 8.01
N TRP A 7 0.73 16.29 8.78
CA TRP A 7 0.57 14.94 8.22
C TRP A 7 -0.68 14.84 7.36
N GLN A 8 -1.83 15.28 7.89
CA GLN A 8 -3.09 15.24 7.15
C GLN A 8 -3.04 16.05 5.85
N HIS A 9 -2.39 17.19 5.86
CA HIS A 9 -2.19 18.01 4.66
C HIS A 9 -1.35 17.27 3.60
N GLU A 10 -0.21 16.71 3.98
CA GLU A 10 0.67 15.96 3.08
C GLU A 10 0.01 14.64 2.62
N TYR A 11 -0.74 13.99 3.48
CA TYR A 11 -1.51 12.79 3.15
C TYR A 11 -2.57 13.06 2.08
N THR A 12 -3.30 14.16 2.20
CA THR A 12 -4.27 14.60 1.19
C THR A 12 -3.61 14.88 -0.16
N LYS A 13 -2.42 15.50 -0.16
CA LYS A 13 -1.62 15.69 -1.38
C LYS A 13 -1.22 14.35 -2.01
N SER A 14 -0.78 13.40 -1.21
CA SER A 14 -0.41 12.06 -1.68
C SER A 14 -1.59 11.33 -2.30
N GLN A 15 -2.77 11.43 -1.70
CA GLN A 15 -4.00 10.86 -2.26
C GLN A 15 -4.34 11.45 -3.64
N GLY A 16 -4.15 12.75 -3.83
CA GLY A 16 -4.38 13.41 -5.11
C GLY A 16 -3.36 13.06 -6.19
N LYS A 17 -2.11 12.83 -5.81
CA LYS A 17 -1.02 12.50 -6.75
C LYS A 17 -0.96 11.03 -7.13
N ILE A 18 -1.19 10.13 -6.17
CA ILE A 18 -1.06 8.68 -6.36
C ILE A 18 -2.47 8.08 -6.36
N THR A 19 -3.04 7.94 -7.53
CA THR A 19 -4.38 7.39 -7.74
C THR A 19 -4.36 5.89 -8.03
N LYS A 20 -3.19 5.33 -8.37
CA LYS A 20 -2.96 3.91 -8.67
C LYS A 20 -1.55 3.52 -8.20
N ILE A 21 -1.39 2.30 -7.71
CA ILE A 21 -0.06 1.75 -7.36
C ILE A 21 0.83 1.68 -8.60
N SER A 22 0.27 1.38 -9.77
CA SER A 22 0.98 1.28 -11.04
C SER A 22 1.63 2.58 -11.55
N LEU A 23 1.34 3.72 -10.93
CA LEU A 23 2.05 4.98 -11.22
C LEU A 23 3.47 5.01 -10.65
N LEU A 24 3.80 4.10 -9.75
CA LEU A 24 5.09 4.01 -9.08
C LEU A 24 5.84 2.77 -9.54
N SER A 25 7.15 2.91 -9.74
CA SER A 25 8.02 1.77 -10.01
C SER A 25 8.27 0.94 -8.75
N SER A 26 8.58 -0.34 -8.91
CA SER A 26 8.94 -1.19 -7.77
C SER A 26 10.15 -0.67 -6.98
N PRO A 27 11.22 -0.15 -7.60
CA PRO A 27 12.29 0.51 -6.87
C PRO A 27 11.85 1.73 -6.06
N ASP A 28 10.95 2.56 -6.56
CA ASP A 28 10.39 3.71 -5.82
C ASP A 28 9.59 3.25 -4.61
N LEU A 29 8.78 2.21 -4.76
CA LEU A 29 8.00 1.61 -3.68
C LEU A 29 8.92 1.03 -2.58
N ILE A 30 9.97 0.33 -2.95
CA ILE A 30 10.99 -0.18 -2.01
C ILE A 30 11.70 0.96 -1.29
N GLN A 31 12.03 2.05 -1.96
CA GLN A 31 12.67 3.21 -1.33
C GLN A 31 11.76 3.86 -0.28
N MET A 32 10.47 4.05 -0.60
CA MET A 32 9.50 4.57 0.37
C MET A 32 9.37 3.65 1.59
N LEU A 33 9.29 2.35 1.37
CA LEU A 33 9.22 1.36 2.43
C LEU A 33 10.48 1.37 3.29
N GLN A 34 11.66 1.42 2.69
CA GLN A 34 12.94 1.50 3.39
C GLN A 34 13.01 2.70 4.34
N GLN A 35 12.56 3.87 3.90
CA GLN A 35 12.55 5.07 4.72
C GLN A 35 11.63 4.90 5.94
N SER A 36 10.47 4.32 5.75
CA SER A 36 9.51 4.07 6.83
C SER A 36 10.05 3.06 7.86
N ILE A 37 10.57 1.93 7.42
CA ILE A 37 11.08 0.90 8.35
C ILE A 37 12.35 1.35 9.07
N SER A 38 13.18 2.18 8.44
CA SER A 38 14.36 2.78 9.10
C SER A 38 13.94 3.71 10.24
N SER A 39 12.87 4.51 10.06
CA SER A 39 12.34 5.37 11.10
C SER A 39 11.70 4.61 12.27
N LEU A 40 11.20 3.41 12.02
CA LEU A 40 10.55 2.54 13.00
C LEU A 40 11.55 1.64 13.76
N LYS A 41 12.84 1.98 13.73
CA LYS A 41 13.92 1.35 14.49
C LYS A 41 14.17 -0.12 14.14
N MET A 42 13.81 -0.56 12.93
CA MET A 42 14.25 -1.86 12.43
C MET A 42 15.77 -1.87 12.27
N GLN A 43 16.41 -2.99 12.61
CA GLN A 43 17.86 -3.10 12.60
C GLN A 43 18.36 -3.65 11.27
N GLY A 44 19.62 -3.31 10.94
CA GLY A 44 20.32 -3.89 9.80
C GLY A 44 19.60 -3.76 8.47
N VAL A 45 18.87 -2.65 8.26
CA VAL A 45 18.17 -2.41 6.99
C VAL A 45 19.18 -2.30 5.87
N LYS A 46 19.10 -3.24 4.92
CA LYS A 46 19.97 -3.29 3.73
C LYS A 46 19.10 -3.36 2.49
N THR A 47 19.41 -2.52 1.51
CA THR A 47 18.86 -2.62 0.17
C THR A 47 19.53 -3.75 -0.62
N LYS A 48 18.90 -4.17 -1.72
CA LYS A 48 19.50 -5.13 -2.67
C LYS A 48 19.67 -6.54 -2.10
N LEU A 49 18.60 -7.11 -1.52
CA LEU A 49 18.57 -8.51 -1.12
C LEU A 49 18.70 -9.44 -2.34
N LEU A 50 17.96 -9.15 -3.41
CA LEU A 50 18.12 -9.79 -4.70
C LEU A 50 19.41 -9.29 -5.37
N SER A 51 19.96 -10.09 -6.26
CA SER A 51 21.13 -9.70 -7.05
C SER A 51 20.76 -9.26 -8.48
N GLY A 52 21.69 -8.59 -9.15
CA GLY A 52 21.58 -8.22 -10.56
C GLY A 52 20.50 -7.16 -10.83
N LYS A 53 19.80 -7.31 -11.94
CA LYS A 53 18.85 -6.36 -12.49
C LYS A 53 17.71 -5.99 -11.51
N TYR A 54 17.30 -6.92 -10.67
CA TYR A 54 16.19 -6.75 -9.74
C TYR A 54 16.60 -6.44 -8.30
N ALA A 55 17.89 -6.13 -8.07
CA ALA A 55 18.41 -5.82 -6.75
C ALA A 55 17.62 -4.70 -6.05
N SER A 56 17.24 -3.64 -6.78
CA SER A 56 16.48 -2.50 -6.26
C SER A 56 14.99 -2.79 -5.94
N TYR A 57 14.51 -4.00 -6.27
CA TYR A 57 13.15 -4.47 -5.95
C TYR A 57 13.07 -5.11 -4.56
N SER A 58 14.14 -5.03 -3.77
CA SER A 58 14.26 -5.82 -2.55
C SER A 58 15.02 -5.09 -1.45
N LEU A 59 14.79 -5.52 -0.23
CA LEU A 59 15.54 -5.13 0.95
C LEU A 59 15.52 -6.25 1.99
N SER A 60 16.40 -6.16 2.97
CA SER A 60 16.39 -7.03 4.14
C SER A 60 16.56 -6.22 5.41
N TYR A 61 16.08 -6.76 6.53
CA TYR A 61 16.20 -6.14 7.84
C TYR A 61 16.08 -7.20 8.95
N GLN A 62 16.33 -6.79 10.18
CA GLN A 62 16.11 -7.61 11.37
C GLN A 62 15.09 -6.92 12.28
N HIS A 63 14.18 -7.71 12.83
CA HIS A 63 13.29 -7.21 13.87
C HIS A 63 14.08 -7.01 15.16
N PRO A 64 13.88 -5.90 15.95
CA PRO A 64 14.66 -5.59 17.13
C PRO A 64 14.62 -6.69 18.21
N THR A 65 13.50 -7.41 18.32
CA THR A 65 13.26 -8.44 19.34
C THR A 65 13.50 -9.87 18.86
N LYS A 66 13.61 -10.06 17.52
CA LYS A 66 13.86 -11.36 16.90
C LYS A 66 15.16 -11.28 16.11
N ARG A 67 16.08 -12.20 16.35
CA ARG A 67 17.35 -12.26 15.60
C ARG A 67 17.20 -12.79 14.17
N GLU A 68 15.98 -12.88 13.71
CA GLU A 68 15.63 -13.41 12.40
C GLU A 68 15.84 -12.34 11.32
N LYS A 69 16.52 -12.71 10.24
CA LYS A 69 16.68 -11.84 9.07
C LYS A 69 15.49 -12.01 8.15
N LEU A 70 14.81 -10.91 7.88
CA LEU A 70 13.61 -10.83 7.07
C LEU A 70 13.96 -10.22 5.71
N GLY A 71 13.37 -10.77 4.65
CA GLY A 71 13.49 -10.24 3.30
C GLY A 71 12.18 -9.70 2.79
N ILE A 72 12.23 -8.61 2.04
CA ILE A 72 11.08 -8.03 1.33
C ILE A 72 11.43 -7.91 -0.15
N VAL A 73 10.53 -8.39 -0.98
CA VAL A 73 10.56 -8.20 -2.43
C VAL A 73 9.25 -7.54 -2.83
N TRP A 74 9.33 -6.44 -3.56
CA TRP A 74 8.16 -5.73 -4.07
C TRP A 74 8.22 -5.66 -5.59
N THR A 75 7.23 -6.23 -6.26
CA THR A 75 7.12 -6.19 -7.72
C THR A 75 5.69 -5.94 -8.16
N GLU A 76 5.50 -4.86 -8.91
CA GLU A 76 4.23 -4.50 -9.55
C GLU A 76 4.32 -4.55 -11.08
N ASP A 77 5.44 -5.05 -11.62
CA ASP A 77 5.62 -5.19 -13.06
C ASP A 77 4.54 -6.09 -13.65
N SER A 78 3.89 -5.64 -14.71
CA SER A 78 2.87 -6.41 -15.43
C SER A 78 3.46 -7.51 -16.31
N ASN A 79 4.74 -7.42 -16.64
CA ASN A 79 5.44 -8.38 -17.49
C ASN A 79 5.69 -9.70 -16.73
N MET A 80 5.07 -10.78 -17.19
CA MET A 80 5.18 -12.10 -16.56
C MET A 80 6.59 -12.73 -16.70
N ASN A 81 7.37 -12.33 -17.68
CA ASN A 81 8.77 -12.74 -17.78
C ASN A 81 9.63 -12.08 -16.68
N SER A 82 9.40 -10.78 -16.42
CA SER A 82 10.03 -10.12 -15.27
C SER A 82 9.61 -10.79 -13.96
N PHE A 83 8.34 -11.10 -13.79
CA PHE A 83 7.84 -11.82 -12.62
C PHE A 83 8.52 -13.18 -12.43
N TYR A 84 8.67 -13.96 -13.50
CA TYR A 84 9.41 -15.23 -13.46
C TYR A 84 10.85 -15.03 -12.96
N HIS A 85 11.59 -14.08 -13.51
CA HIS A 85 12.98 -13.83 -13.12
C HIS A 85 13.09 -13.36 -11.66
N ILE A 86 12.13 -12.58 -11.18
CA ILE A 86 12.07 -12.15 -9.77
C ILE A 86 11.80 -13.35 -8.87
N MET A 87 10.86 -14.21 -9.21
CA MET A 87 10.60 -15.45 -8.44
C MET A 87 11.81 -16.38 -8.41
N ASN A 88 12.50 -16.52 -9.53
CA ASN A 88 13.76 -17.29 -9.59
C ASN A 88 14.85 -16.68 -8.70
N ALA A 89 14.98 -15.36 -8.67
CA ALA A 89 15.90 -14.67 -7.77
C ALA A 89 15.52 -14.86 -6.28
N CYS A 90 14.23 -14.85 -5.96
CA CYS A 90 13.75 -15.18 -4.61
C CYS A 90 14.13 -16.59 -4.19
N GLN A 91 13.94 -17.56 -5.06
CA GLN A 91 14.35 -18.95 -4.80
C GLN A 91 15.86 -19.05 -4.52
N THR A 92 16.68 -18.37 -5.30
CA THR A 92 18.15 -18.33 -5.08
C THR A 92 18.50 -17.74 -3.73
N VAL A 93 17.86 -16.65 -3.30
CA VAL A 93 18.06 -16.03 -1.98
C VAL A 93 17.76 -17.02 -0.86
N LEU A 94 16.63 -17.75 -0.98
CA LEU A 94 16.21 -18.74 0.04
C LEU A 94 17.14 -19.95 0.07
N GLN A 95 17.57 -20.46 -1.09
CA GLN A 95 18.53 -21.56 -1.18
C GLN A 95 19.88 -21.21 -0.54
N LYS A 96 20.29 -19.96 -0.61
CA LYS A 96 21.52 -19.44 0.03
C LYS A 96 21.31 -19.03 1.51
N ASN A 97 20.13 -19.22 2.06
CA ASN A 97 19.79 -18.83 3.43
C ASN A 97 20.10 -17.34 3.74
N LEU A 98 19.86 -16.45 2.78
CA LEU A 98 20.13 -15.02 2.96
C LEU A 98 19.04 -14.31 3.81
N CYS A 99 17.89 -14.92 3.97
CA CYS A 99 16.85 -14.55 4.95
C CYS A 99 16.07 -15.79 5.39
N GLN A 100 15.46 -15.75 6.57
CA GLN A 100 14.66 -16.84 7.12
C GLN A 100 13.21 -16.76 6.63
N THR A 101 12.65 -15.57 6.61
CA THR A 101 11.29 -15.31 6.12
C THR A 101 11.33 -14.27 5.01
N MET A 102 10.64 -14.55 3.92
CA MET A 102 10.50 -13.65 2.79
C MET A 102 9.05 -13.18 2.66
N TYR A 103 8.87 -11.88 2.49
CA TYR A 103 7.60 -11.25 2.15
C TYR A 103 7.64 -10.81 0.68
N LEU A 104 6.66 -11.27 -0.09
CA LEU A 104 6.39 -10.76 -1.43
C LEU A 104 5.26 -9.73 -1.35
N ILE A 105 5.50 -8.51 -1.77
CA ILE A 105 4.48 -7.48 -1.90
C ILE A 105 4.12 -7.36 -3.38
N ARG A 106 2.87 -7.67 -3.73
CA ARG A 106 2.35 -7.57 -5.08
C ARG A 106 0.83 -7.49 -5.09
N GLY A 107 0.27 -6.46 -5.70
CA GLY A 107 -1.16 -6.32 -5.94
C GLY A 107 -1.58 -6.85 -7.31
N GLY A 108 -0.65 -6.91 -8.26
CA GLY A 108 -0.89 -7.32 -9.63
C GLY A 108 -1.08 -8.83 -9.82
N ASP A 109 -1.34 -9.21 -11.07
CA ASP A 109 -1.54 -10.60 -11.50
C ASP A 109 -0.28 -11.45 -11.23
N LEU A 110 -0.49 -12.71 -10.88
CA LEU A 110 0.55 -13.72 -10.65
C LEU A 110 0.78 -14.63 -11.87
N GLY A 111 0.07 -14.36 -12.96
CA GLY A 111 0.09 -15.20 -14.15
C GLY A 111 -0.79 -16.45 -14.03
N LYS A 112 -0.97 -17.14 -15.18
CA LYS A 112 -1.76 -18.37 -15.21
C LYS A 112 -1.03 -19.51 -14.47
N PRO A 113 -1.76 -20.51 -13.93
CA PRO A 113 -1.16 -21.60 -13.15
C PRO A 113 -0.09 -22.42 -13.87
N ASN A 114 -0.14 -22.48 -15.21
CA ASN A 114 0.84 -23.20 -16.04
C ASN A 114 2.09 -22.35 -16.38
N MET A 115 2.13 -21.09 -16.03
CA MET A 115 3.30 -20.24 -16.26
C MET A 115 4.39 -20.51 -15.22
N ALA A 116 5.64 -20.52 -15.65
CA ALA A 116 6.79 -20.83 -14.80
C ALA A 116 6.90 -19.89 -13.58
N GLY A 117 6.59 -18.59 -13.76
CA GLY A 117 6.58 -17.61 -12.65
C GLY A 117 5.53 -17.93 -11.59
N ASN A 118 4.33 -18.33 -11.99
CA ASN A 118 3.27 -18.77 -11.06
C ASN A 118 3.64 -20.07 -10.36
N GLN A 119 4.25 -21.00 -11.04
CA GLN A 119 4.71 -22.27 -10.44
C GLN A 119 5.76 -22.03 -9.35
N LEU A 120 6.77 -21.18 -9.63
CA LEU A 120 7.77 -20.78 -8.63
C LEU A 120 7.13 -20.02 -7.45
N TYR A 121 6.22 -19.09 -7.74
CA TYR A 121 5.47 -18.38 -6.70
C TYR A 121 4.77 -19.36 -5.75
N ARG A 122 4.05 -20.35 -6.27
CA ARG A 122 3.36 -21.35 -5.43
C ARG A 122 4.33 -22.19 -4.62
N GLN A 123 5.47 -22.58 -5.18
CA GLN A 123 6.49 -23.32 -4.45
C GLN A 123 7.05 -22.53 -3.27
N ILE A 124 7.22 -21.22 -3.42
CA ILE A 124 7.81 -20.36 -2.38
C ILE A 124 6.78 -19.91 -1.35
N PHE A 125 5.59 -19.48 -1.79
CA PHE A 125 4.64 -18.72 -0.98
C PHE A 125 3.35 -19.48 -0.61
N THR A 126 3.23 -20.75 -0.98
CA THR A 126 2.07 -21.58 -0.62
C THR A 126 2.50 -22.67 0.35
N ASP A 127 1.81 -22.80 1.47
CA ASP A 127 2.10 -23.79 2.54
C ASP A 127 3.54 -23.71 3.08
N THR A 128 4.10 -22.50 3.13
CA THR A 128 5.41 -22.20 3.69
C THR A 128 5.31 -21.09 4.73
N ASN A 129 6.44 -20.75 5.38
CA ASN A 129 6.52 -19.59 6.27
C ASN A 129 6.72 -18.26 5.54
N HIS A 130 6.87 -18.29 4.21
CA HIS A 130 6.98 -17.09 3.39
C HIS A 130 5.59 -16.56 3.03
N VAL A 131 5.44 -15.25 2.95
CA VAL A 131 4.13 -14.58 2.91
C VAL A 131 4.00 -13.68 1.69
N HIS A 132 2.88 -13.80 0.98
CA HIS A 132 2.46 -12.86 -0.04
C HIS A 132 1.49 -11.85 0.56
N ILE A 133 1.75 -10.56 0.35
CA ILE A 133 0.92 -9.44 0.80
C ILE A 133 0.44 -8.66 -0.41
N LYS A 134 -0.87 -8.42 -0.50
CA LYS A 134 -1.46 -7.47 -1.45
C LYS A 134 -1.52 -6.09 -0.79
N PRO A 135 -0.77 -5.09 -1.30
CA PRO A 135 -0.79 -3.76 -0.71
C PRO A 135 -2.10 -3.03 -1.03
N SER A 136 -2.61 -2.24 -0.10
CA SER A 136 -3.69 -1.29 -0.37
C SER A 136 -3.13 0.04 -0.88
N LEU A 137 -3.91 0.77 -1.66
CA LEU A 137 -3.53 2.11 -2.09
C LEU A 137 -3.36 3.05 -0.88
N GLN A 138 -4.16 2.88 0.16
CA GLN A 138 -4.02 3.63 1.42
C GLN A 138 -2.63 3.43 2.04
N SER A 139 -2.11 2.21 2.08
CA SER A 139 -0.75 1.96 2.57
C SER A 139 0.31 2.72 1.78
N ILE A 140 0.16 2.80 0.46
CA ILE A 140 1.06 3.58 -0.40
C ILE A 140 0.99 5.07 -0.04
N HIS A 141 -0.20 5.59 0.25
CA HIS A 141 -0.36 6.99 0.67
C HIS A 141 0.36 7.26 2.00
N TYR A 142 0.33 6.36 2.97
CA TYR A 142 1.11 6.47 4.21
C TYR A 142 2.62 6.53 3.93
N LEU A 143 3.13 5.60 3.14
CA LEU A 143 4.55 5.55 2.80
C LEU A 143 5.00 6.79 2.01
N ALA A 144 4.22 7.22 1.03
CA ALA A 144 4.51 8.40 0.22
C ALA A 144 4.45 9.69 1.02
N THR A 145 3.51 9.80 1.96
CA THR A 145 3.41 10.95 2.87
C THR A 145 4.65 11.06 3.74
N TYR A 146 5.09 9.96 4.33
CA TYR A 146 6.31 9.96 5.12
C TYR A 146 7.54 10.30 4.28
N GLN A 147 7.68 9.75 3.07
CA GLN A 147 8.75 10.10 2.15
C GLN A 147 8.77 11.59 1.82
N SER A 148 7.62 12.20 1.58
CA SER A 148 7.50 13.66 1.33
C SER A 148 8.05 14.47 2.50
N LEU A 149 7.67 14.10 3.73
CA LEU A 149 8.17 14.74 4.95
C LEU A 149 9.68 14.53 5.14
N VAL A 150 10.19 13.35 4.86
CA VAL A 150 11.64 13.06 4.88
C VAL A 150 12.39 13.95 3.90
N ASN A 151 11.89 14.09 2.69
CA ASN A 151 12.51 14.95 1.67
C ASN A 151 12.51 16.42 2.12
N SER A 152 11.40 16.91 2.66
CA SER A 152 11.30 18.27 3.19
C SER A 152 12.23 18.49 4.39
N ALA A 153 12.39 17.51 5.27
CA ALA A 153 13.33 17.60 6.39
C ALA A 153 14.80 17.64 5.91
N LYS A 154 15.14 16.84 4.92
CA LYS A 154 16.49 16.82 4.32
C LYS A 154 16.84 18.11 3.59
N SER A 155 15.88 18.75 2.93
CA SER A 155 16.06 20.05 2.27
C SER A 155 15.90 21.24 3.22
N GLN A 156 15.69 21.01 4.52
CA GLN A 156 15.48 22.03 5.55
C GLN A 156 14.23 22.90 5.31
N GLU A 157 13.25 22.39 4.59
CA GLU A 157 11.99 23.07 4.27
C GLU A 157 10.85 22.66 5.20
N LEU A 158 11.06 21.65 6.05
CA LEU A 158 10.05 21.17 6.98
C LEU A 158 9.98 22.11 8.20
N VAL A 159 8.84 22.78 8.37
CA VAL A 159 8.61 23.71 9.48
C VAL A 159 7.38 23.29 10.28
N ILE A 160 7.53 23.20 11.59
CA ILE A 160 6.43 22.90 12.53
C ILE A 160 6.53 23.90 13.70
N GLY A 161 5.45 24.61 14.00
CA GLY A 161 5.42 25.60 15.08
C GLY A 161 6.47 26.70 14.91
N GLY A 162 6.77 27.11 13.68
CA GLY A 162 7.77 28.11 13.34
C GLY A 162 9.23 27.66 13.49
N LYS A 163 9.47 26.36 13.71
CA LYS A 163 10.82 25.78 13.82
C LYS A 163 11.10 24.83 12.67
N THR A 164 12.31 24.93 12.08
CA THR A 164 12.79 23.96 11.10
C THR A 164 13.05 22.62 11.77
N ILE A 165 12.51 21.56 11.20
CA ILE A 165 12.56 20.20 11.70
C ILE A 165 13.55 19.41 10.86
N ASN A 166 14.57 18.85 11.51
CA ASN A 166 15.51 17.94 10.87
C ASN A 166 14.97 16.48 10.84
N LEU A 167 15.65 15.62 10.13
CA LEU A 167 15.24 14.20 9.98
C LEU A 167 15.11 13.49 11.34
N GLN A 168 16.04 13.70 12.26
CA GLN A 168 16.02 13.08 13.59
C GLN A 168 14.77 13.48 14.39
N ARG A 169 14.40 14.76 14.36
CA ARG A 169 13.19 15.23 15.02
C ARG A 169 11.92 14.70 14.34
N LEU A 170 11.93 14.62 13.01
CA LEU A 170 10.83 14.00 12.27
C LEU A 170 10.62 12.54 12.68
N GLU A 171 11.70 11.75 12.78
CA GLU A 171 11.64 10.34 13.23
C GLU A 171 11.07 10.23 14.65
N THR A 172 11.47 11.14 15.54
CA THR A 172 10.90 11.22 16.89
C THR A 172 9.39 11.48 16.84
N LEU A 173 8.93 12.45 16.06
CA LEU A 173 7.51 12.78 15.92
C LEU A 173 6.69 11.64 15.32
N ILE A 174 7.23 10.95 14.35
CA ILE A 174 6.59 9.76 13.75
C ILE A 174 6.40 8.65 14.79
N ASN A 175 7.41 8.38 15.60
CA ASN A 175 7.33 7.36 16.63
C ASN A 175 6.40 7.77 17.79
N GLU A 176 6.45 9.03 18.22
CA GLU A 176 5.58 9.56 19.27
C GLU A 176 4.10 9.60 18.86
N SER A 177 3.81 9.91 17.60
CA SER A 177 2.43 9.99 17.09
C SER A 177 1.82 8.63 16.78
N GLU A 178 2.64 7.59 16.62
CA GLU A 178 2.23 6.23 16.20
C GLU A 178 1.39 6.21 14.91
N ILE A 179 1.50 7.25 14.08
CA ILE A 179 0.63 7.41 12.91
C ILE A 179 0.87 6.31 11.86
N LEU A 180 2.10 5.80 11.72
CA LEU A 180 2.43 4.71 10.83
C LEU A 180 1.86 3.35 11.30
N ASN A 181 1.41 3.25 12.55
CA ASN A 181 0.73 2.05 13.04
C ASN A 181 -0.60 1.80 12.32
N GLN A 182 -1.16 2.81 11.68
CA GLN A 182 -2.39 2.71 10.88
C GLN A 182 -2.14 2.19 9.46
N CYS A 183 -0.89 2.06 9.03
CA CYS A 183 -0.53 1.53 7.72
C CYS A 183 -0.67 0.00 7.72
N THR A 184 -1.68 -0.52 7.02
CA THR A 184 -1.98 -1.97 7.01
C THR A 184 -0.83 -2.80 6.44
N LEU A 185 -0.09 -2.29 5.45
CA LEU A 185 1.09 -2.97 4.94
C LEU A 185 2.17 -3.16 6.01
N LEU A 186 2.43 -2.14 6.84
CA LEU A 186 3.39 -2.24 7.93
C LEU A 186 2.91 -3.19 9.04
N GLN A 187 1.59 -3.29 9.26
CA GLN A 187 0.98 -4.27 10.16
C GLN A 187 1.16 -5.69 9.62
N ASP A 188 0.89 -5.92 8.33
CA ASP A 188 1.02 -7.22 7.68
C ASP A 188 2.48 -7.70 7.65
N LEU A 189 3.43 -6.78 7.53
CA LEU A 189 4.87 -7.04 7.66
C LEU A 189 5.30 -7.24 9.12
N LYS A 190 4.39 -7.08 10.09
CA LYS A 190 4.67 -7.18 11.53
C LYS A 190 5.74 -6.19 12.03
N ILE A 191 5.87 -5.06 11.34
CA ILE A 191 6.80 -3.98 11.69
C ILE A 191 6.19 -3.07 12.75
N VAL A 192 4.88 -2.81 12.64
CA VAL A 192 4.09 -2.08 13.64
C VAL A 192 3.10 -3.03 14.31
N PRO A 193 2.64 -2.73 15.55
CA PRO A 193 1.63 -3.54 16.22
C PRO A 193 0.39 -3.68 15.32
N PRO A 194 -0.32 -4.82 15.39
CA PRO A 194 -1.64 -4.91 14.79
C PRO A 194 -2.45 -3.77 15.40
N GLY A 195 -3.03 -2.94 14.52
CA GLY A 195 -3.96 -1.92 14.98
C GLY A 195 -5.05 -2.56 15.85
N PRO A 196 -5.74 -1.82 16.71
CA PRO A 196 -7.03 -2.29 17.18
C PRO A 196 -7.78 -2.71 15.93
N ASP A 197 -8.38 -3.92 15.96
CA ASP A 197 -9.10 -4.47 14.82
C ASP A 197 -9.64 -3.30 14.01
N PRO A 198 -9.21 -3.07 12.77
CA PRO A 198 -9.70 -1.93 12.07
C PRO A 198 -11.21 -2.07 12.19
N LYS A 199 -11.86 -1.15 12.94
CA LYS A 199 -13.25 -0.86 12.61
C LYS A 199 -13.13 -0.57 11.14
N PRO A 200 -13.58 -1.46 10.25
CA PRO A 200 -13.45 -1.17 8.84
C PRO A 200 -14.03 0.23 8.73
N LEU A 201 -13.23 1.18 8.28
CA LEU A 201 -13.85 2.32 7.59
C LEU A 201 -14.77 1.60 6.64
N PRO A 202 -16.09 1.59 6.91
CA PRO A 202 -16.93 0.68 6.18
C PRO A 202 -16.63 0.97 4.72
N VAL A 203 -16.31 -0.03 3.93
CA VAL A 203 -16.11 0.13 2.46
C VAL A 203 -17.19 1.06 1.92
N LYS A 204 -18.37 0.99 2.50
CA LYS A 204 -19.51 1.84 2.27
C LYS A 204 -19.23 3.35 2.50
N ASP A 205 -18.56 3.72 3.59
CA ASP A 205 -18.22 5.12 3.87
C ASP A 205 -17.12 5.62 2.93
N PHE A 206 -16.17 4.75 2.59
CA PHE A 206 -15.17 5.06 1.55
C PHE A 206 -15.84 5.34 0.21
N LEU A 207 -16.76 4.49 -0.24
CA LEU A 207 -17.51 4.66 -1.48
C LEU A 207 -18.29 5.98 -1.48
N PHE A 208 -18.99 6.27 -0.39
CA PHE A 208 -19.74 7.51 -0.24
C PHE A 208 -18.83 8.76 -0.27
N ASN A 209 -17.73 8.73 0.47
CA ASN A 209 -16.78 9.84 0.51
C ASN A 209 -16.10 10.08 -0.85
N LEU A 210 -15.81 9.02 -1.60
CA LEU A 210 -15.23 9.14 -2.94
C LEU A 210 -16.21 9.81 -3.91
N VAL A 211 -17.49 9.41 -3.90
CA VAL A 211 -18.53 10.06 -4.71
C VAL A 211 -18.72 11.52 -4.26
N LYS A 212 -18.69 11.79 -2.95
CA LYS A 212 -18.81 13.14 -2.40
C LYS A 212 -17.68 14.05 -2.86
N THR A 213 -16.47 13.54 -2.95
CA THR A 213 -15.27 14.31 -3.32
C THR A 213 -15.19 14.57 -4.83
N GLN A 214 -15.61 13.60 -5.63
CA GLN A 214 -15.50 13.69 -7.09
C GLN A 214 -16.78 14.15 -7.78
N HIS A 215 -17.88 14.23 -7.05
CA HIS A 215 -19.21 14.66 -7.48
C HIS A 215 -19.86 13.79 -8.58
N LEU A 216 -19.11 13.33 -9.56
CA LEU A 216 -19.54 12.45 -10.65
C LEU A 216 -18.46 11.43 -10.96
N LEU A 217 -18.79 10.16 -10.98
CA LEU A 217 -17.83 9.08 -11.10
C LEU A 217 -18.43 7.90 -11.88
N GLY A 218 -17.62 7.29 -12.76
CA GLY A 218 -18.00 6.03 -13.41
C GLY A 218 -18.10 4.90 -12.38
N LYS A 219 -19.11 4.06 -12.49
CA LYS A 219 -19.28 2.89 -11.59
C LYS A 219 -18.06 1.96 -11.59
N PRO A 220 -17.44 1.61 -12.75
CA PRO A 220 -16.22 0.81 -12.77
C PRO A 220 -15.08 1.48 -12.00
N THR A 221 -14.89 2.78 -12.18
CA THR A 221 -13.84 3.54 -11.47
C THR A 221 -14.06 3.52 -9.96
N LEU A 222 -15.29 3.62 -9.50
CA LEU A 222 -15.65 3.51 -8.08
C LEU A 222 -15.29 2.13 -7.53
N ILE A 223 -15.62 1.08 -8.29
CA ILE A 223 -15.32 -0.32 -7.92
C ILE A 223 -13.81 -0.56 -7.89
N ASP A 224 -13.07 -0.14 -8.91
CA ASP A 224 -11.62 -0.32 -9.00
C ASP A 224 -10.90 0.38 -7.85
N ASN A 225 -11.32 1.60 -7.51
CA ASN A 225 -10.78 2.32 -6.35
C ASN A 225 -11.07 1.58 -5.04
N ALA A 226 -12.28 1.03 -4.88
CA ALA A 226 -12.61 0.27 -3.68
C ALA A 226 -11.80 -1.03 -3.58
N ILE A 227 -11.64 -1.79 -4.65
CA ILE A 227 -10.82 -3.00 -4.67
C ILE A 227 -9.36 -2.67 -4.36
N SER A 228 -8.82 -1.58 -4.91
CA SER A 228 -7.45 -1.14 -4.67
C SER A 228 -7.20 -0.75 -3.20
N ASN A 229 -8.19 -0.17 -2.54
CA ASN A 229 -8.08 0.24 -1.13
C ASN A 229 -8.45 -0.88 -0.14
N PHE A 230 -9.28 -1.83 -0.57
CA PHE A 230 -9.77 -2.95 0.26
C PHE A 230 -9.57 -4.28 -0.47
N PRO A 231 -8.34 -4.81 -0.54
CA PRO A 231 -8.03 -6.01 -1.32
C PRO A 231 -8.78 -7.28 -0.90
N THR A 232 -9.39 -7.27 0.28
CA THR A 232 -10.20 -8.39 0.81
C THR A 232 -11.67 -8.36 0.33
N VAL A 233 -12.09 -7.29 -0.34
CA VAL A 233 -13.46 -7.10 -0.80
C VAL A 233 -13.52 -7.32 -2.31
N ASN A 234 -14.50 -8.10 -2.75
CA ASN A 234 -14.71 -8.37 -4.17
C ASN A 234 -15.74 -7.45 -4.81
N GLU A 235 -15.81 -7.43 -6.12
CA GLU A 235 -16.74 -6.60 -6.89
C GLU A 235 -18.20 -6.82 -6.52
N ALA A 236 -18.60 -8.07 -6.26
CA ALA A 236 -19.99 -8.39 -5.89
C ALA A 236 -20.39 -7.73 -4.57
N GLN A 237 -19.51 -7.76 -3.57
CA GLN A 237 -19.71 -7.11 -2.28
C GLN A 237 -19.78 -5.59 -2.42
N ILE A 238 -18.93 -4.98 -3.27
CA ILE A 238 -18.97 -3.55 -3.54
C ILE A 238 -20.28 -3.15 -4.22
N ASN A 239 -20.75 -3.92 -5.19
CA ASN A 239 -22.03 -3.67 -5.85
C ASN A 239 -23.21 -3.68 -4.85
N VAL A 240 -23.23 -4.59 -3.88
CA VAL A 240 -24.22 -4.61 -2.80
C VAL A 240 -24.18 -3.32 -1.98
N LEU A 241 -22.97 -2.83 -1.63
CA LEU A 241 -22.82 -1.59 -0.88
C LEU A 241 -23.25 -0.35 -1.67
N ILE A 242 -22.98 -0.31 -2.98
CA ILE A 242 -23.47 0.75 -3.87
C ILE A 242 -25.00 0.76 -3.89
N GLN A 243 -25.64 -0.40 -4.00
CA GLN A 243 -27.10 -0.49 -3.94
C GLN A 243 -27.67 -0.01 -2.61
N GLN A 244 -27.03 -0.37 -1.49
CA GLN A 244 -27.42 0.13 -0.17
C GLN A 244 -27.32 1.65 -0.07
N LEU A 245 -26.26 2.25 -0.58
CA LEU A 245 -26.11 3.71 -0.62
C LEU A 245 -27.17 4.39 -1.49
N CYS A 246 -27.60 3.75 -2.58
CA CYS A 246 -28.72 4.22 -3.41
C CYS A 246 -30.05 4.12 -2.65
N GLN A 247 -30.29 3.01 -1.94
CA GLN A 247 -31.50 2.83 -1.12
C GLN A 247 -31.59 3.84 0.03
N GLU A 248 -30.44 4.25 0.58
CA GLU A 248 -30.35 5.27 1.61
C GLU A 248 -30.44 6.71 1.07
N ASN A 249 -30.70 6.88 -0.24
CA ASN A 249 -30.73 8.18 -0.91
C ASN A 249 -29.45 9.02 -0.72
N LYS A 250 -28.31 8.39 -0.54
CA LYS A 250 -27.01 9.06 -0.43
C LYS A 250 -26.36 9.31 -1.78
N ILE A 251 -26.47 8.31 -2.68
CA ILE A 251 -25.98 8.36 -4.05
C ILE A 251 -27.06 7.90 -5.02
N GLN A 252 -26.89 8.22 -6.29
CA GLN A 252 -27.78 7.75 -7.35
C GLN A 252 -27.00 7.36 -8.60
N ILE A 253 -27.56 6.41 -9.36
CA ILE A 253 -27.08 6.05 -10.69
C ILE A 253 -27.87 6.87 -11.70
N LEU A 254 -27.18 7.74 -12.45
CA LEU A 254 -27.83 8.67 -13.39
C LEU A 254 -28.44 7.96 -14.60
N ASN A 255 -27.84 6.85 -15.03
CA ASN A 255 -28.23 6.11 -16.22
C ASN A 255 -28.41 4.60 -15.91
N PRO A 256 -29.40 4.24 -15.07
CA PRO A 256 -29.53 2.86 -14.55
C PRO A 256 -29.84 1.81 -15.63
N LYS A 257 -30.35 2.24 -16.80
CA LYS A 257 -30.60 1.35 -17.95
C LYS A 257 -29.36 1.11 -18.82
N ALA A 258 -28.29 1.85 -18.61
CA ALA A 258 -27.03 1.63 -19.33
C ALA A 258 -26.34 0.34 -18.85
N LYS A 259 -25.45 -0.19 -19.70
CA LYS A 259 -24.58 -1.29 -19.30
C LYS A 259 -23.77 -0.91 -18.06
N PRO A 260 -23.44 -1.85 -17.15
CA PRO A 260 -22.70 -1.55 -15.92
C PRO A 260 -21.44 -0.72 -16.13
N GLU A 261 -20.71 -0.96 -17.23
CA GLU A 261 -19.48 -0.26 -17.59
C GLU A 261 -19.68 1.22 -17.93
N ALA A 262 -20.90 1.60 -18.33
CA ALA A 262 -21.26 2.97 -18.72
C ALA A 262 -22.08 3.70 -17.64
N GLN A 263 -22.35 3.07 -16.50
CA GLN A 263 -23.12 3.69 -15.44
C GLN A 263 -22.34 4.78 -14.73
N LEU A 264 -22.99 5.93 -14.48
CA LEU A 264 -22.47 7.06 -13.76
C LEU A 264 -23.14 7.20 -12.39
N ILE A 265 -22.36 7.51 -11.38
CA ILE A 265 -22.80 7.67 -10.00
C ILE A 265 -22.53 9.10 -9.54
N CYS A 266 -23.47 9.69 -8.86
CA CYS A 266 -23.33 11.00 -8.21
C CYS A 266 -24.07 11.04 -6.87
N LEU A 267 -23.86 12.12 -6.11
CA LEU A 267 -24.65 12.39 -4.91
C LEU A 267 -26.13 12.63 -5.26
N VAL A 268 -27.02 12.25 -4.36
CA VAL A 268 -28.41 12.69 -4.43
C VAL A 268 -28.44 14.17 -4.02
N PRO A 269 -29.00 15.07 -4.85
CA PRO A 269 -29.12 16.47 -4.48
C PRO A 269 -29.98 16.64 -3.22
N HIS A 270 -29.48 17.31 -2.21
CA HIS A 270 -30.31 17.75 -1.09
C HIS A 270 -31.18 18.89 -1.56
N LYS A 271 -32.50 18.71 -1.45
CA LYS A 271 -33.50 19.80 -1.65
C LYS A 271 -33.39 20.82 -0.53
#